data_b0c02d020eaea7e2f43f354abd41f409
#
_entry.id   b0c02d020eaea7e2f43f354abd41f409
#
_cell.length_a   1.000
_cell.length_b   1.000
_cell.length_c   1.000
_cell.angle_alpha   90.00
_cell.angle_beta   90.00
_cell.angle_gamma   90.00
#
_symmetry.space_group_name_H-M   'P 1'
#
loop_
_entity.id
_entity.type
_entity.pdbx_description
1 polymer ?
#
loop_
_entity_poly.entity_id
_entity_poly.type
_entity_poly.pdbx_seq_one_letter_code
_entity_poly.pdbx_strand_id
1 'polypeptide(L)'
;MQPSPSSDDRDSAYELFQRGSQMLADRHPGAAAVLLERALALEPGKASILEALGQAYFNQGSHELAAQRFSAIVEADPLAHYAHFGLGLSRARLGELEDARRHLRMAVFLKPDNDAYQRALDRLGDAA
;
A
#
# COMPACT_ATOMS: atom_id res chain seq x y z
N MET A 1 -11.17 31.83 18.69
CA MET A 1 -11.05 31.94 17.23
C MET A 1 -10.51 30.65 16.65
N GLN A 2 -11.25 30.08 15.72
CA GLN A 2 -10.86 28.83 15.10
C GLN A 2 -9.82 29.09 14.00
N PRO A 3 -8.74 28.32 13.94
CA PRO A 3 -7.82 28.44 12.82
C PRO A 3 -8.51 27.99 11.53
N SER A 4 -7.96 28.46 10.40
CA SER A 4 -8.48 28.05 9.09
C SER A 4 -8.31 26.53 8.93
N PRO A 5 -9.42 25.78 8.78
CA PRO A 5 -9.31 24.31 8.79
C PRO A 5 -8.44 23.74 7.66
N SER A 6 -8.49 24.36 6.48
CA SER A 6 -7.83 23.76 5.31
C SER A 6 -6.32 23.78 5.40
N SER A 7 -5.72 24.84 5.91
CA SER A 7 -4.27 24.95 6.05
C SER A 7 -3.75 24.02 7.14
N ASP A 8 -4.39 24.03 8.30
CA ASP A 8 -3.99 23.21 9.44
C ASP A 8 -4.15 21.72 9.12
N ASP A 9 -5.23 21.36 8.43
CA ASP A 9 -5.51 19.98 8.07
C ASP A 9 -4.42 19.42 7.14
N ARG A 10 -3.97 20.22 6.17
CA ARG A 10 -2.91 19.78 5.26
C ARG A 10 -1.58 19.59 5.98
N ASP A 11 -1.23 20.53 6.87
CA ASP A 11 -0.01 20.43 7.68
C ASP A 11 -0.09 19.19 8.56
N SER A 12 -1.24 18.96 9.18
CA SER A 12 -1.46 17.79 10.04
C SER A 12 -1.33 16.49 9.26
N ALA A 13 -1.88 16.44 8.04
CA ALA A 13 -1.78 15.25 7.20
C ALA A 13 -0.34 14.93 6.87
N TYR A 14 0.45 15.95 6.51
CA TYR A 14 1.85 15.77 6.19
C TYR A 14 2.64 15.28 7.40
N GLU A 15 2.43 15.90 8.56
CA GLU A 15 3.10 15.49 9.78
C GLU A 15 2.74 14.06 10.17
N LEU A 16 1.45 13.72 10.10
CA LEU A 16 0.99 12.37 10.41
C LEU A 16 1.60 11.35 9.45
N PHE A 17 1.68 11.70 8.17
CA PHE A 17 2.32 10.84 7.17
C PHE A 17 3.79 10.62 7.48
N GLN A 18 4.52 11.68 7.81
CA GLN A 18 5.93 11.56 8.13
C GLN A 18 6.15 10.71 9.38
N ARG A 19 5.38 10.95 10.43
CA ARG A 19 5.48 10.16 11.65
C ARG A 19 5.09 8.72 11.44
N GLY A 20 4.01 8.50 10.68
CA GLY A 20 3.59 7.14 10.34
C GLY A 20 4.63 6.39 9.53
N SER A 21 5.23 7.06 8.55
CA SER A 21 6.30 6.49 7.73
C SER A 21 7.53 6.14 8.57
N GLN A 22 7.86 6.98 9.54
CA GLN A 22 8.96 6.70 10.46
C GLN A 22 8.66 5.49 11.33
N MET A 23 7.44 5.39 11.84
CA MET A 23 7.01 4.23 12.61
C MET A 23 7.11 2.94 11.79
N LEU A 24 6.75 3.02 10.52
CA LEU A 24 6.87 1.89 9.61
C LEU A 24 8.33 1.48 9.42
N ALA A 25 9.22 2.46 9.22
CA ALA A 25 10.65 2.22 9.09
C ALA A 25 11.24 1.60 10.37
N ASP A 26 10.71 1.99 11.51
CA ASP A 26 11.16 1.51 12.82
C ASP A 26 10.51 0.17 13.20
N ARG A 27 9.78 -0.45 12.28
CA ARG A 27 9.14 -1.75 12.47
C ARG A 27 8.01 -1.74 13.50
N HIS A 28 7.26 -0.63 13.53
CA HIS A 28 6.05 -0.49 14.34
C HIS A 28 4.84 -0.32 13.41
N PRO A 29 4.47 -1.36 12.64
CA PRO A 29 3.43 -1.21 11.63
C PRO A 29 2.06 -0.90 12.20
N GLY A 30 1.73 -1.42 13.39
CA GLY A 30 0.45 -1.11 14.02
C GLY A 30 0.32 0.35 14.39
N ALA A 31 1.35 0.92 15.01
CA ALA A 31 1.37 2.34 15.34
C ALA A 31 1.36 3.19 14.08
N ALA A 32 2.11 2.75 13.06
CA ALA A 32 2.13 3.44 11.77
C ALA A 32 0.72 3.52 11.17
N ALA A 33 -0.02 2.40 11.19
CA ALA A 33 -1.35 2.34 10.60
C ALA A 33 -2.29 3.35 11.27
N VAL A 34 -2.22 3.51 12.59
CA VAL A 34 -3.06 4.47 13.30
C VAL A 34 -2.82 5.89 12.78
N LEU A 35 -1.55 6.29 12.69
CA LEU A 35 -1.20 7.63 12.22
C LEU A 35 -1.54 7.82 10.75
N LEU A 36 -1.31 6.81 9.93
CA LEU A 36 -1.57 6.90 8.49
C LEU A 36 -3.06 6.92 8.17
N GLU A 37 -3.89 6.22 8.96
CA GLU A 37 -5.35 6.33 8.78
C GLU A 37 -5.84 7.74 9.10
N ARG A 38 -5.27 8.38 10.11
CA ARG A 38 -5.60 9.77 10.42
C ARG A 38 -5.18 10.70 9.28
N ALA A 39 -4.00 10.45 8.70
CA ALA A 39 -3.56 11.22 7.53
C ALA A 39 -4.49 11.02 6.35
N LEU A 40 -4.92 9.79 6.10
CA LEU A 40 -5.81 9.48 5.00
C LEU A 40 -7.18 10.16 5.16
N ALA A 41 -7.67 10.25 6.40
CA ALA A 41 -8.93 10.95 6.68
C ALA A 41 -8.86 12.42 6.28
N LEU A 42 -7.67 13.03 6.42
CA LEU A 42 -7.47 14.43 6.04
C LEU A 42 -7.23 14.61 4.54
N GLU A 43 -6.62 13.64 3.90
CA GLU A 43 -6.37 13.66 2.44
C GLU A 43 -6.77 12.33 1.81
N PRO A 44 -8.09 12.12 1.63
CA PRO A 44 -8.59 10.87 1.05
C PRO A 44 -8.05 10.66 -0.36
N GLY A 45 -7.68 9.43 -0.67
CA GLY A 45 -7.23 9.07 -2.01
C GLY A 45 -5.77 9.36 -2.30
N LYS A 46 -5.02 9.92 -1.34
CA LYS A 46 -3.61 10.24 -1.58
C LYS A 46 -2.79 8.96 -1.71
N ALA A 47 -2.19 8.77 -2.88
CA ALA A 47 -1.50 7.52 -3.22
C ALA A 47 -0.35 7.20 -2.25
N SER A 48 0.43 8.20 -1.84
CA SER A 48 1.54 7.97 -0.92
C SER A 48 1.06 7.47 0.45
N ILE A 49 -0.06 7.98 0.93
CA ILE A 49 -0.64 7.54 2.20
C ILE A 49 -1.21 6.13 2.05
N LEU A 50 -1.94 5.88 0.96
CA LEU A 50 -2.49 4.56 0.68
C LEU A 50 -1.39 3.50 0.57
N GLU A 51 -0.28 3.83 -0.08
CA GLU A 51 0.85 2.92 -0.20
C GLU A 51 1.46 2.60 1.17
N ALA A 52 1.72 3.63 1.97
CA ALA A 52 2.29 3.43 3.30
C ALA A 52 1.35 2.61 4.18
N LEU A 53 0.04 2.86 4.09
CA LEU A 53 -0.95 2.06 4.81
C LEU A 53 -0.96 0.61 4.35
N GLY A 54 -0.92 0.39 3.04
CA GLY A 54 -0.85 -0.96 2.50
C GLY A 54 0.34 -1.71 3.07
N GLN A 55 1.51 -1.07 3.11
CA GLN A 55 2.72 -1.66 3.67
C GLN A 55 2.58 -1.94 5.17
N ALA A 56 2.02 -0.99 5.92
CA ALA A 56 1.84 -1.16 7.36
C ALA A 56 0.91 -2.33 7.66
N TYR A 57 -0.22 -2.40 6.98
CA TYR A 57 -1.16 -3.50 7.15
C TYR A 57 -0.54 -4.83 6.74
N PHE A 58 0.18 -4.86 5.61
CA PHE A 58 0.84 -6.08 5.17
C PHE A 58 1.84 -6.56 6.24
N ASN A 59 2.65 -5.64 6.76
CA ASN A 59 3.69 -5.98 7.72
C ASN A 59 3.13 -6.46 9.06
N GLN A 60 1.93 -6.00 9.43
CA GLN A 60 1.31 -6.51 10.66
C GLN A 60 0.44 -7.74 10.44
N GLY A 61 0.37 -8.24 9.21
CA GLY A 61 -0.41 -9.43 8.89
C GLY A 61 -1.86 -9.19 8.55
N SER A 62 -2.29 -7.94 8.44
CA SER A 62 -3.67 -7.57 8.09
C SER A 62 -3.80 -7.51 6.57
N HIS A 63 -3.73 -8.67 5.93
CA HIS A 63 -3.59 -8.75 4.46
C HIS A 63 -4.85 -8.28 3.72
N GLU A 64 -6.03 -8.45 4.30
CA GLU A 64 -7.26 -7.96 3.67
C GLU A 64 -7.28 -6.42 3.60
N LEU A 65 -6.90 -5.76 4.70
CA LEU A 65 -6.81 -4.30 4.73
C LEU A 65 -5.71 -3.81 3.81
N ALA A 66 -4.58 -4.51 3.75
CA ALA A 66 -3.50 -4.18 2.82
C ALA A 66 -4.01 -4.23 1.38
N ALA A 67 -4.72 -5.29 1.01
CA ALA A 67 -5.29 -5.43 -0.33
C ALA A 67 -6.24 -4.29 -0.66
N GLN A 68 -7.07 -3.88 0.29
CA GLN A 68 -8.00 -2.77 0.08
C GLN A 68 -7.26 -1.46 -0.24
N ARG A 69 -6.17 -1.18 0.48
CA ARG A 69 -5.43 0.06 0.27
C ARG A 69 -4.68 0.07 -1.05
N PHE A 70 -4.04 -1.05 -1.39
CA PHE A 70 -3.37 -1.16 -2.70
C PHE A 70 -4.38 -1.16 -3.85
N SER A 71 -5.54 -1.78 -3.68
CA SER A 71 -6.59 -1.80 -4.69
C SER A 71 -7.09 -0.38 -5.00
N ALA A 72 -7.22 0.46 -3.96
CA ALA A 72 -7.63 1.85 -4.16
C ALA A 72 -6.65 2.61 -5.06
N ILE A 73 -5.35 2.33 -4.92
CA ILE A 73 -4.35 2.95 -5.81
C ILE A 73 -4.52 2.46 -7.23
N VAL A 74 -4.67 1.15 -7.43
CA VAL A 74 -4.82 0.54 -8.77
C VAL A 74 -6.07 1.07 -9.47
N GLU A 75 -7.16 1.26 -8.73
CA GLU A 75 -8.38 1.82 -9.31
C GLU A 75 -8.18 3.24 -9.82
N ALA A 76 -7.42 4.05 -9.09
CA ALA A 76 -7.14 5.43 -9.48
C ALA A 76 -6.06 5.50 -10.54
N ASP A 77 -5.07 4.61 -10.50
CA ASP A 77 -3.95 4.58 -11.44
C ASP A 77 -3.59 3.14 -11.79
N PRO A 78 -4.18 2.59 -12.86
CA PRO A 78 -3.91 1.21 -13.26
C PRO A 78 -2.47 0.92 -13.66
N LEU A 79 -1.64 1.96 -13.85
CA LEU A 79 -0.23 1.81 -14.22
C LEU A 79 0.71 1.90 -13.02
N ALA A 80 0.17 1.96 -11.82
CA ALA A 80 0.99 2.00 -10.60
C ALA A 80 1.55 0.61 -10.31
N HIS A 81 2.76 0.33 -10.82
CA HIS A 81 3.36 -1.01 -10.72
C HIS A 81 3.53 -1.45 -9.27
N TYR A 82 3.95 -0.54 -8.40
CA TYR A 82 4.15 -0.86 -6.98
C TYR A 82 2.84 -1.28 -6.30
N ALA A 83 1.72 -0.71 -6.72
CA ALA A 83 0.42 -1.05 -6.15
C ALA A 83 -0.05 -2.43 -6.63
N HIS A 84 0.19 -2.76 -7.90
CA HIS A 84 -0.05 -4.12 -8.39
C HIS A 84 0.79 -5.13 -7.62
N PHE A 85 2.05 -4.79 -7.34
CA PHE A 85 2.92 -5.66 -6.56
C PHE A 85 2.38 -5.87 -5.15
N GLY A 86 2.04 -4.78 -4.45
CA GLY A 86 1.49 -4.86 -3.09
C GLY A 86 0.18 -5.62 -3.04
N LEU A 87 -0.70 -5.37 -4.01
CA LEU A 87 -1.98 -6.07 -4.11
C LEU A 87 -1.76 -7.57 -4.37
N GLY A 88 -0.83 -7.88 -5.29
CA GLY A 88 -0.51 -9.27 -5.59
C GLY A 88 0.03 -10.03 -4.38
N LEU A 89 0.95 -9.42 -3.63
CA LEU A 89 1.49 -10.03 -2.41
C LEU A 89 0.37 -10.24 -1.38
N SER A 90 -0.50 -9.26 -1.21
CA SER A 90 -1.59 -9.35 -0.25
C SER A 90 -2.57 -10.46 -0.62
N ARG A 91 -2.93 -10.55 -1.89
CA ARG A 91 -3.82 -11.61 -2.38
C ARG A 91 -3.19 -12.99 -2.21
N ALA A 92 -1.87 -13.11 -2.45
CA ALA A 92 -1.17 -14.38 -2.24
C ALA A 92 -1.24 -14.83 -0.78
N ARG A 93 -1.08 -13.90 0.16
CA ARG A 93 -1.20 -14.22 1.59
C ARG A 93 -2.61 -14.63 1.98
N LEU A 94 -3.61 -14.17 1.24
CA LEU A 94 -5.00 -14.55 1.46
C LEU A 94 -5.37 -15.86 0.76
N GLY A 95 -4.44 -16.46 0.02
CA GLY A 95 -4.70 -17.70 -0.72
C GLY A 95 -5.38 -17.49 -2.05
N GLU A 96 -5.55 -16.25 -2.49
CA GLU A 96 -6.19 -15.90 -3.77
C GLU A 96 -5.13 -15.91 -4.88
N LEU A 97 -4.64 -17.08 -5.22
CA LEU A 97 -3.43 -17.23 -6.03
C LEU A 97 -3.59 -16.77 -7.47
N GLU A 98 -4.76 -16.93 -8.08
CA GLU A 98 -4.98 -16.47 -9.45
C GLU A 98 -4.94 -14.95 -9.53
N ASP A 99 -5.65 -14.27 -8.62
CA ASP A 99 -5.60 -12.81 -8.54
C ASP A 99 -4.20 -12.32 -8.24
N ALA A 100 -3.51 -12.97 -7.30
CA ALA A 100 -2.14 -12.62 -6.96
C ALA A 100 -1.24 -12.68 -8.19
N ARG A 101 -1.33 -13.77 -8.94
CA ARG A 101 -0.52 -13.98 -10.14
C ARG A 101 -0.80 -12.92 -11.20
N ARG A 102 -2.08 -12.59 -11.38
CA ARG A 102 -2.47 -11.58 -12.36
C ARG A 102 -1.87 -10.22 -12.03
N HIS A 103 -1.93 -9.81 -10.78
CA HIS A 103 -1.37 -8.51 -10.36
C HIS A 103 0.16 -8.52 -10.39
N LEU A 104 0.80 -9.62 -10.01
CA LEU A 104 2.26 -9.71 -10.09
C LEU A 104 2.75 -9.70 -11.52
N ARG A 105 2.02 -10.35 -12.44
CA ARG A 105 2.35 -10.26 -13.86
C ARG A 105 2.25 -8.83 -14.38
N MET A 106 1.22 -8.11 -13.93
CA MET A 106 1.08 -6.71 -14.32
C MET A 106 2.25 -5.87 -13.80
N ALA A 107 2.67 -6.10 -12.57
CA ALA A 107 3.82 -5.38 -12.00
C ALA A 107 5.08 -5.64 -12.83
N VAL A 108 5.34 -6.89 -13.19
CA VAL A 108 6.49 -7.27 -14.03
C VAL A 108 6.37 -6.61 -15.41
N PHE A 109 5.18 -6.63 -15.99
CA PHE A 109 4.96 -6.03 -17.31
C PHE A 109 5.26 -4.52 -17.28
N LEU A 110 4.80 -3.84 -16.25
CA LEU A 110 4.96 -2.39 -16.13
C LEU A 110 6.40 -2.00 -15.77
N LYS A 111 7.11 -2.85 -15.04
CA LYS A 111 8.49 -2.55 -14.63
C LYS A 111 9.32 -3.84 -14.72
N PRO A 112 9.71 -4.22 -15.95
CA PRO A 112 10.38 -5.51 -16.17
C PRO A 112 11.79 -5.60 -15.59
N ASP A 113 12.42 -4.46 -15.29
CA ASP A 113 13.75 -4.42 -14.71
C ASP A 113 13.75 -4.55 -13.17
N ASN A 114 12.57 -4.73 -12.56
CA ASN A 114 12.48 -4.89 -11.11
C ASN A 114 12.54 -6.39 -10.78
N ASP A 115 13.70 -6.84 -10.32
CA ASP A 115 13.90 -8.25 -10.00
C ASP A 115 13.01 -8.75 -8.87
N ALA A 116 12.66 -7.88 -7.92
CA ALA A 116 11.80 -8.27 -6.81
C ALA A 116 10.43 -8.71 -7.29
N TYR A 117 9.89 -8.03 -8.31
CA TYR A 117 8.60 -8.38 -8.88
C TYR A 117 8.64 -9.75 -9.53
N GLN A 118 9.68 -10.01 -10.31
CA GLN A 118 9.84 -11.30 -10.96
C GLN A 118 10.01 -12.42 -9.93
N ARG A 119 10.81 -12.18 -8.88
CA ARG A 119 11.01 -13.17 -7.82
C ARG A 119 9.69 -13.50 -7.11
N ALA A 120 8.88 -12.50 -6.86
CA ALA A 120 7.58 -12.73 -6.22
C ALA A 120 6.67 -13.58 -7.10
N LEU A 121 6.64 -13.29 -8.39
CA LEU A 121 5.86 -14.08 -9.34
C LEU A 121 6.37 -15.52 -9.41
N ASP A 122 7.69 -15.70 -9.45
CA ASP A 122 8.31 -17.03 -9.51
C ASP A 122 7.95 -17.86 -8.27
N ARG A 123 7.87 -17.23 -7.10
CA ARG A 123 7.52 -17.94 -5.86
C ARG A 123 6.12 -18.54 -5.88
N LEU A 124 5.20 -17.93 -6.59
CA LEU A 124 3.85 -18.52 -6.72
C LEU A 124 3.89 -19.78 -7.57
N GLY A 125 4.91 -19.92 -8.35
CA GLY A 125 5.04 -21.05 -9.25
C GLY A 125 4.07 -20.99 -10.40
N ASP A 126 4.25 -21.90 -11.32
CA ASP A 126 3.27 -22.12 -12.38
C ASP A 126 2.21 -23.04 -11.83
N ALA A 127 1.44 -22.57 -10.88
CA ALA A 127 0.38 -23.40 -10.38
C ALA A 127 -0.49 -23.75 -11.58
N ALA A 128 -0.32 -24.96 -11.98
CA ALA A 128 -1.05 -25.52 -13.08
C ALA A 128 -2.53 -25.34 -12.85
#